data_d9f0d958d6537a7826927619154ca006
#
_entry.id   d9f0d958d6537a7826927619154ca006
#
_cell.length_a   1.000
_cell.length_b   1.000
_cell.length_c   1.000
_cell.angle_alpha   90.00
_cell.angle_beta   90.00
_cell.angle_gamma   90.00
#
_symmetry.space_group_name_H-M   'P 1'
#
loop_
_entity.id
_entity.type
_entity.pdbx_description
1 polymer ?
#
loop_
_entity_poly.entity_id
_entity_poly.type
_entity_poly.pdbx_seq_one_letter_code
_entity_poly.pdbx_strand_id
1 'polypeptide(L)'
;MIEWLSERNTLFVEQPLPKEMIDETAWIRERSPLPIMADEFLQRLPDVRRAEGVYDGINIKLMKSTGLREAYKMAVLAKALGMKLMIGCMTETSCAITAAAQLAPMMDWADLDGNLLISNDRFDGARLVDGQVTLPARPGIGVVPV
;
A
#
# COMPACT_ATOMS: atom_id res chain seq x y z
N MET A 1 8.36 -19.00 -11.10
CA MET A 1 8.00 -17.59 -11.45
C MET A 1 8.71 -16.58 -10.54
N ILE A 2 8.70 -16.70 -9.20
CA ILE A 2 9.35 -15.74 -8.29
C ILE A 2 10.87 -15.68 -8.54
N GLU A 3 11.54 -16.80 -8.72
CA GLU A 3 12.97 -16.85 -9.09
C GLU A 3 13.25 -16.08 -10.39
N TRP A 4 12.40 -16.29 -11.41
CA TRP A 4 12.50 -15.56 -12.68
C TRP A 4 12.32 -14.04 -12.51
N LEU A 5 11.43 -13.60 -11.60
CA LEU A 5 11.23 -12.20 -11.27
C LEU A 5 12.44 -11.61 -10.53
N SER A 6 13.06 -12.36 -9.62
CA SER A 6 14.21 -11.88 -8.84
C SER A 6 15.43 -11.58 -9.72
N GLU A 7 15.57 -12.26 -10.87
CA GLU A 7 16.62 -11.98 -11.85
C GLU A 7 16.37 -10.72 -12.69
N ARG A 8 15.23 -10.02 -12.50
CA ARG A 8 14.75 -8.91 -13.35
C ARG A 8 14.47 -7.62 -12.59
N ASN A 9 15.21 -7.40 -11.50
CA ASN A 9 15.09 -6.21 -10.65
C ASN A 9 13.68 -5.99 -10.06
N THR A 10 12.89 -7.05 -9.91
CA THR A 10 11.62 -7.00 -9.19
C THR A 10 11.90 -6.77 -7.71
N LEU A 11 11.20 -5.83 -7.09
CA LEU A 11 11.45 -5.43 -5.70
C LEU A 11 10.75 -6.33 -4.70
N PHE A 12 9.55 -6.82 -5.03
CA PHE A 12 8.72 -7.70 -4.19
C PHE A 12 7.65 -8.38 -5.05
N VAL A 13 6.94 -9.33 -4.45
CA VAL A 13 5.75 -9.97 -5.04
C VAL A 13 4.56 -9.67 -4.14
N GLU A 14 3.48 -9.15 -4.71
CA GLU A 14 2.28 -8.80 -3.99
C GLU A 14 1.21 -9.87 -4.17
N GLN A 15 0.64 -10.33 -3.08
CA GLN A 15 -0.49 -11.26 -2.95
C GLN A 15 -0.46 -12.41 -3.99
N PRO A 16 0.59 -13.25 -3.99
CA PRO A 16 0.77 -14.28 -5.03
C PRO A 16 -0.31 -15.37 -5.02
N LEU A 17 -1.01 -15.53 -3.89
CA LEU A 17 -2.05 -16.52 -3.68
C LEU A 17 -3.33 -15.88 -3.13
N PRO A 18 -4.51 -16.55 -3.29
CA PRO A 18 -5.73 -16.16 -2.61
C PRO A 18 -5.50 -15.98 -1.10
N LYS A 19 -6.16 -14.99 -0.50
CA LYS A 19 -5.94 -14.58 0.91
C LYS A 19 -6.25 -15.69 1.93
N GLU A 20 -7.02 -16.71 1.54
CA GLU A 20 -7.37 -17.87 2.35
C GLU A 20 -6.23 -18.91 2.44
N MET A 21 -5.29 -18.90 1.49
CA MET A 21 -4.15 -19.81 1.41
C MET A 21 -2.98 -19.33 2.28
N ILE A 22 -3.21 -19.31 3.58
CA ILE A 22 -2.27 -18.73 4.56
C ILE A 22 -1.01 -19.58 4.71
N ASP A 23 -1.19 -20.89 4.87
CA ASP A 23 -0.07 -21.83 5.09
C ASP A 23 0.82 -21.92 3.84
N GLU A 24 0.20 -21.95 2.66
CA GLU A 24 0.92 -21.97 1.39
C GLU A 24 1.66 -20.65 1.14
N THR A 25 1.07 -19.51 1.54
CA THR A 25 1.72 -18.21 1.43
C THR A 25 2.92 -18.14 2.37
N ALA A 26 2.79 -18.58 3.61
CA ALA A 26 3.91 -18.67 4.56
C ALA A 26 5.02 -19.58 4.03
N TRP A 27 4.66 -20.71 3.43
CA TRP A 27 5.62 -21.63 2.82
C TRP A 27 6.38 -20.99 1.65
N ILE A 28 5.68 -20.21 0.78
CA ILE A 28 6.31 -19.44 -0.30
C ILE A 28 7.23 -18.37 0.28
N ARG A 29 6.76 -17.60 1.26
CA ARG A 29 7.54 -16.55 1.90
C ARG A 29 8.88 -17.04 2.41
N GLU A 30 8.92 -18.17 3.11
CA GLU A 30 10.15 -18.75 3.66
C GLU A 30 11.19 -19.13 2.59
N ARG A 31 10.75 -19.35 1.34
CA ARG A 31 11.60 -19.83 0.24
C ARG A 31 11.80 -18.81 -0.86
N SER A 32 11.08 -17.71 -0.80
CA SER A 32 11.13 -16.66 -1.81
C SER A 32 12.41 -15.84 -1.71
N PRO A 33 13.12 -15.60 -2.83
CA PRO A 33 14.22 -14.64 -2.89
C PRO A 33 13.74 -13.19 -2.87
N LEU A 34 12.43 -12.94 -3.03
CA LEU A 34 11.80 -11.63 -3.01
C LEU A 34 10.84 -11.51 -1.83
N PRO A 35 10.71 -10.33 -1.22
CA PRO A 35 9.69 -10.08 -0.20
C PRO A 35 8.30 -10.39 -0.72
N ILE A 36 7.45 -10.98 0.12
CA ILE A 36 6.04 -11.25 -0.16
C ILE A 36 5.18 -10.23 0.60
N MET A 37 4.39 -9.45 -0.14
CA MET A 37 3.55 -8.39 0.39
C MET A 37 2.08 -8.83 0.45
N ALA A 38 1.38 -8.49 1.54
CA ALA A 38 -0.06 -8.71 1.68
C ALA A 38 -0.85 -7.54 1.07
N ASP A 39 -1.84 -7.83 0.20
CA ASP A 39 -2.82 -6.85 -0.29
C ASP A 39 -4.25 -7.24 0.11
N GLU A 40 -4.88 -8.18 -0.57
CA GLU A 40 -6.27 -8.60 -0.31
C GLU A 40 -6.45 -9.26 1.06
N PHE A 41 -5.40 -9.85 1.61
CA PHE A 41 -5.39 -10.38 2.97
C PHE A 41 -5.53 -9.27 4.02
N LEU A 42 -4.92 -8.11 3.76
CA LEU A 42 -4.89 -6.99 4.69
C LEU A 42 -6.09 -6.06 4.48
N GLN A 43 -7.02 -6.04 5.43
CA GLN A 43 -8.16 -5.13 5.41
C GLN A 43 -8.10 -4.11 6.55
N ARG A 44 -7.86 -4.59 7.77
CA ARG A 44 -8.00 -3.82 8.99
C ARG A 44 -6.82 -4.03 9.95
N LEU A 45 -6.75 -3.20 10.97
CA LEU A 45 -5.68 -3.26 11.98
C LEU A 45 -5.43 -4.66 12.58
N PRO A 46 -6.43 -5.49 12.91
CA PRO A 46 -6.18 -6.84 13.40
C PRO A 46 -5.44 -7.75 12.41
N ASP A 47 -5.61 -7.51 11.11
CA ASP A 47 -4.98 -8.34 10.07
C ASP A 47 -3.46 -8.15 10.02
N VAL A 48 -2.95 -7.01 10.47
CA VAL A 48 -1.49 -6.76 10.58
C VAL A 48 -0.83 -7.82 11.46
N ARG A 49 -1.45 -8.15 12.60
CA ARG A 49 -0.93 -9.19 13.50
C ARG A 49 -1.02 -10.59 12.88
N ARG A 50 -2.06 -10.84 12.08
CA ARG A 50 -2.26 -12.12 11.37
C ARG A 50 -1.31 -12.28 10.19
N ALA A 51 -0.81 -11.18 9.63
CA ALA A 51 0.16 -11.17 8.53
C ALA A 51 1.58 -11.52 9.01
N GLU A 52 1.87 -11.36 10.30
CA GLU A 52 3.18 -11.69 10.88
C GLU A 52 3.53 -13.18 10.66
N GLY A 53 4.68 -13.43 10.08
CA GLY A 53 5.14 -14.79 9.73
C GLY A 53 4.57 -15.34 8.42
N VAL A 54 3.52 -14.73 7.87
CA VAL A 54 2.90 -15.12 6.59
C VAL A 54 3.41 -14.25 5.44
N TYR A 55 3.62 -12.96 5.69
CA TYR A 55 4.10 -11.97 4.75
C TYR A 55 5.33 -11.23 5.28
N ASP A 56 6.18 -10.71 4.39
CA ASP A 56 7.31 -9.85 4.75
C ASP A 56 6.90 -8.40 4.92
N GLY A 57 5.77 -8.01 4.34
CA GLY A 57 5.24 -6.68 4.42
C GLY A 57 3.75 -6.58 4.08
N ILE A 58 3.22 -5.38 4.17
CA ILE A 58 1.80 -5.10 3.98
C ILE A 58 1.59 -3.91 3.05
N ASN A 59 0.55 -4.01 2.19
CA ASN A 59 0.05 -2.90 1.38
C ASN A 59 -1.20 -2.29 2.05
N ILE A 60 -1.03 -1.11 2.61
CA ILE A 60 -2.10 -0.35 3.24
C ILE A 60 -2.82 0.48 2.17
N LYS A 61 -4.14 0.31 2.05
CA LYS A 61 -4.99 1.13 1.19
C LYS A 61 -6.08 1.79 2.04
N LEU A 62 -6.24 3.12 1.94
CA LEU A 62 -7.18 3.86 2.81
C LEU A 62 -8.61 3.36 2.68
N MET A 63 -9.01 2.92 1.48
CA MET A 63 -10.36 2.38 1.23
C MET A 63 -10.60 1.05 1.94
N LYS A 64 -9.57 0.26 2.23
CA LYS A 64 -9.67 -0.95 3.06
C LYS A 64 -9.63 -0.61 4.55
N SER A 65 -8.73 0.29 4.97
CA SER A 65 -8.44 0.60 6.37
C SER A 65 -9.35 1.66 6.99
N THR A 66 -10.44 2.06 6.32
CA THR A 66 -11.38 3.07 6.82
C THR A 66 -10.78 4.46 7.10
N GLY A 67 -9.68 4.80 6.45
CA GLY A 67 -9.08 6.13 6.45
C GLY A 67 -7.77 6.24 7.23
N LEU A 68 -7.26 7.46 7.31
CA LEU A 68 -5.90 7.81 7.77
C LEU A 68 -5.57 7.31 9.18
N ARG A 69 -6.53 7.41 10.12
CA ARG A 69 -6.26 7.07 11.52
C ARG A 69 -5.95 5.59 11.71
N GLU A 70 -6.70 4.72 11.08
CA GLU A 70 -6.46 3.27 11.16
C GLU A 70 -5.23 2.89 10.36
N ALA A 71 -5.06 3.42 9.14
CA ALA A 71 -3.89 3.23 8.32
C ALA A 71 -2.58 3.60 9.05
N TYR A 72 -2.57 4.73 9.76
CA TYR A 72 -1.43 5.12 10.60
C TYR A 72 -1.12 4.09 11.70
N LYS A 73 -2.16 3.59 12.40
CA LYS A 73 -1.99 2.55 13.44
C LYS A 73 -1.46 1.24 12.84
N MET A 74 -1.95 0.88 11.66
CA MET A 74 -1.47 -0.31 10.93
C MET A 74 0.01 -0.17 10.57
N ALA A 75 0.41 0.99 10.06
CA ALA A 75 1.81 1.29 9.73
C ALA A 75 2.72 1.22 10.97
N VAL A 76 2.31 1.83 12.08
CA VAL A 76 3.08 1.80 13.33
C VAL A 76 3.23 0.37 13.87
N LEU A 77 2.14 -0.41 13.86
CA LEU A 77 2.17 -1.80 14.33
C LEU A 77 3.06 -2.66 13.43
N ALA A 78 2.88 -2.58 12.11
CA ALA A 78 3.68 -3.36 11.17
C ALA A 78 5.18 -3.02 11.27
N LYS A 79 5.51 -1.74 11.42
CA LYS A 79 6.89 -1.30 11.63
C LYS A 79 7.48 -1.85 12.93
N ALA A 80 6.69 -1.88 14.01
CA ALA A 80 7.11 -2.48 15.28
C ALA A 80 7.34 -4.00 15.20
N LEU A 81 6.66 -4.67 14.27
CA LEU A 81 6.84 -6.09 13.95
C LEU A 81 7.96 -6.35 12.92
N GLY A 82 8.68 -5.31 12.48
CA GLY A 82 9.77 -5.43 11.49
C GLY A 82 9.29 -5.70 10.06
N MET A 83 8.01 -5.48 9.77
CA MET A 83 7.43 -5.69 8.44
C MET A 83 7.73 -4.51 7.49
N LYS A 84 7.85 -4.82 6.20
CA LYS A 84 7.91 -3.81 5.14
C LYS A 84 6.55 -3.14 4.96
N LEU A 85 6.58 -1.88 4.53
CA LEU A 85 5.38 -1.05 4.40
C LEU A 85 5.22 -0.52 2.97
N MET A 86 4.04 -0.69 2.43
CA MET A 86 3.60 -0.05 1.20
C MET A 86 2.30 0.71 1.46
N ILE A 87 2.17 1.88 0.85
CA ILE A 87 0.90 2.58 0.71
C ILE A 87 0.42 2.46 -0.72
N GLY A 88 -0.69 1.78 -0.91
CA GLY A 88 -1.33 1.63 -2.21
C GLY A 88 -2.64 2.39 -2.32
N CYS A 89 -3.27 2.26 -3.46
CA CYS A 89 -4.58 2.84 -3.75
C CYS A 89 -5.50 1.85 -4.46
N MET A 90 -6.74 2.27 -4.63
CA MET A 90 -7.68 1.75 -5.62
C MET A 90 -7.77 2.72 -6.79
N THR A 91 -8.60 2.46 -7.76
CA THR A 91 -9.06 3.47 -8.73
C THR A 91 -9.95 4.45 -7.99
N GLU A 92 -9.40 5.62 -7.62
CA GLU A 92 -10.03 6.56 -6.69
C GLU A 92 -9.66 8.02 -7.01
N THR A 93 -10.35 8.97 -6.38
CA THR A 93 -10.16 10.41 -6.65
C THR A 93 -8.86 10.94 -6.06
N SER A 94 -8.41 12.11 -6.57
CA SER A 94 -7.28 12.86 -6.00
C SER A 94 -7.44 13.16 -4.52
N CYS A 95 -8.66 13.20 -3.98
CA CYS A 95 -8.90 13.37 -2.56
C CYS A 95 -8.33 12.19 -1.75
N ALA A 96 -8.63 10.96 -2.15
CA ALA A 96 -8.15 9.76 -1.47
C ALA A 96 -6.64 9.56 -1.67
N ILE A 97 -6.16 9.78 -2.91
CA ILE A 97 -4.72 9.71 -3.23
C ILE A 97 -3.92 10.73 -2.39
N THR A 98 -4.41 11.98 -2.29
CA THR A 98 -3.73 13.01 -1.49
C THR A 98 -3.71 12.65 -0.01
N ALA A 99 -4.80 12.07 0.50
CA ALA A 99 -4.85 11.58 1.87
C ALA A 99 -3.86 10.44 2.11
N ALA A 100 -3.78 9.46 1.20
CA ALA A 100 -2.83 8.36 1.29
C ALA A 100 -1.38 8.84 1.24
N ALA A 101 -1.08 9.80 0.38
CA ALA A 101 0.24 10.39 0.22
C ALA A 101 0.79 11.06 1.50
N GLN A 102 -0.09 11.48 2.44
CA GLN A 102 0.35 11.99 3.76
C GLN A 102 1.08 10.92 4.59
N LEU A 103 0.84 9.64 4.32
CA LEU A 103 1.50 8.53 5.02
C LEU A 103 2.75 8.02 4.29
N ALA A 104 2.96 8.41 3.03
CA ALA A 104 4.08 7.94 2.22
C ALA A 104 5.47 8.09 2.87
N PRO A 105 5.77 9.14 3.66
CA PRO A 105 7.06 9.27 4.34
C PRO A 105 7.36 8.15 5.38
N MET A 106 6.35 7.37 5.76
CA MET A 106 6.52 6.23 6.68
C MET A 106 6.76 4.91 5.96
N MET A 107 6.59 4.87 4.63
CA MET A 107 6.54 3.66 3.82
C MET A 107 7.87 3.35 3.13
N ASP A 108 8.11 2.08 2.84
CA ASP A 108 9.21 1.64 1.96
C ASP A 108 8.85 1.86 0.48
N TRP A 109 7.56 1.72 0.13
CA TRP A 109 7.04 1.88 -1.24
C TRP A 109 5.70 2.61 -1.26
N ALA A 110 5.42 3.30 -2.37
CA ALA A 110 4.14 3.95 -2.62
C ALA A 110 3.69 3.70 -4.07
N ASP A 111 2.42 3.31 -4.21
CA ASP A 111 1.73 3.17 -5.49
C ASP A 111 0.41 3.95 -5.41
N LEU A 112 0.43 5.20 -5.90
CA LEU A 112 -0.60 6.21 -5.68
C LEU A 112 -1.02 6.89 -7.00
N ASP A 113 -1.23 6.11 -8.03
CA ASP A 113 -1.58 6.57 -9.38
C ASP A 113 -3.06 6.40 -9.74
N GLY A 114 -3.88 5.88 -8.82
CA GLY A 114 -5.28 5.52 -9.07
C GLY A 114 -6.17 6.64 -9.59
N ASN A 115 -5.84 7.91 -9.30
CA ASN A 115 -6.57 9.06 -9.84
C ASN A 115 -6.27 9.34 -11.33
N LEU A 116 -5.20 8.81 -11.89
CA LEU A 116 -4.91 8.89 -13.33
C LEU A 116 -5.82 7.98 -14.16
N LEU A 117 -6.49 7.03 -13.52
CA LEU A 117 -7.37 6.05 -14.17
C LEU A 117 -8.83 6.52 -14.29
N ILE A 118 -9.13 7.73 -13.79
CA ILE A 118 -10.48 8.30 -13.84
C ILE A 118 -10.51 9.63 -14.62
N SER A 119 -11.62 9.92 -15.29
CA SER A 119 -11.82 11.17 -16.03
C SER A 119 -12.80 12.13 -15.36
N ASN A 120 -13.41 11.72 -14.26
CA ASN A 120 -14.47 12.45 -13.55
C ASN A 120 -14.07 12.84 -12.12
N ASP A 121 -12.80 13.06 -11.90
CA ASP A 121 -12.29 13.54 -10.61
C ASP A 121 -12.87 14.93 -10.32
N ARG A 122 -13.39 15.10 -9.11
CA ARG A 122 -14.01 16.34 -8.64
C ARG A 122 -13.13 17.09 -7.63
N PHE A 123 -11.87 16.71 -7.55
CA PHE A 123 -10.94 17.28 -6.59
C PHE A 123 -9.63 17.67 -7.27
N ASP A 124 -9.09 18.82 -6.89
CA ASP A 124 -7.70 19.17 -7.13
C ASP A 124 -6.88 18.85 -5.87
N GLY A 125 -5.96 17.92 -6.01
CA GLY A 125 -5.16 17.36 -4.93
C GLY A 125 -3.71 17.12 -5.33
N ALA A 126 -3.13 16.03 -4.87
CA ALA A 126 -1.78 15.62 -5.21
C ALA A 126 -1.61 15.45 -6.72
N ARG A 127 -0.47 15.86 -7.22
CA ARG A 127 -0.08 15.69 -8.64
C ARG A 127 1.00 14.63 -8.74
N LEU A 128 0.81 13.75 -9.71
CA LEU A 128 1.78 12.73 -10.07
C LEU A 128 2.39 13.10 -11.43
N VAL A 129 3.68 13.41 -11.43
CA VAL A 129 4.44 13.73 -12.65
C VAL A 129 5.75 12.98 -12.61
N ASP A 130 6.06 12.23 -13.66
CA ASP A 130 7.29 11.43 -13.80
C ASP A 130 7.61 10.57 -12.55
N GLY A 131 6.58 9.92 -12.01
CA GLY A 131 6.70 9.07 -10.82
C GLY A 131 6.83 9.83 -9.49
N GLN A 132 6.78 11.14 -9.50
CA GLN A 132 6.83 11.96 -8.29
C GLN A 132 5.45 12.47 -7.87
N VAL A 133 5.07 12.17 -6.62
CA VAL A 133 3.87 12.72 -6.00
C VAL A 133 4.21 14.03 -5.31
N THR A 134 3.54 15.11 -5.72
CA THR A 134 3.67 16.44 -5.11
C THR A 134 2.37 16.80 -4.39
N LEU A 135 2.47 17.12 -3.11
CA LEU A 135 1.33 17.55 -2.30
C LEU A 135 1.06 19.05 -2.48
N PRO A 136 -0.22 19.48 -2.52
CA PRO A 136 -0.56 20.91 -2.57
C PRO A 136 -0.17 21.62 -1.26
N ALA A 137 0.37 22.82 -1.38
CA ALA A 137 0.69 23.69 -0.24
C ALA A 137 -0.57 24.43 0.27
N ARG A 138 -1.57 23.68 0.73
CA ARG A 138 -2.86 24.17 1.22
C ARG A 138 -3.18 23.55 2.59
N PRO A 139 -4.04 24.17 3.44
CA PRO A 139 -4.43 23.61 4.74
C PRO A 139 -5.06 22.21 4.65
N GLY A 140 -5.00 21.46 5.75
CA GLY A 140 -5.48 20.09 5.84
C GLY A 140 -4.64 19.14 5.00
N ILE A 141 -5.28 18.27 4.23
CA ILE A 141 -4.60 17.41 3.24
C ILE A 141 -4.33 18.13 1.92
N GLY A 142 -4.73 19.40 1.81
CA GLY A 142 -4.47 20.23 0.63
C GLY A 142 -5.46 20.08 -0.53
N VAL A 143 -6.56 19.34 -0.36
CA VAL A 143 -7.56 19.08 -1.41
C VAL A 143 -8.62 20.16 -1.42
N VAL A 144 -9.05 20.55 -2.63
CA VAL A 144 -10.21 21.42 -2.87
C VAL A 144 -11.11 20.81 -3.94
N PRO A 145 -12.45 21.02 -3.86
CA PRO A 145 -13.34 20.64 -4.95
C PRO A 145 -13.09 21.48 -6.21
N VAL A 146 -13.34 20.90 -7.39
CA VAL A 146 -13.30 21.53 -8.71
C VAL A 146 -14.66 21.43 -9.41
#